data_9e8611433ae8d5e390dd70c50183e45a
#
_entry.id   9e8611433ae8d5e390dd70c50183e45a
#
_cell.length_a   1.000
_cell.length_b   1.000
_cell.length_c   1.000
_cell.angle_alpha   90.00
_cell.angle_beta   90.00
_cell.angle_gamma   90.00
#
_symmetry.space_group_name_H-M   'P 1'
#
loop_
_entity.id
_entity.type
_entity.pdbx_description
1 polymer ?
#
loop_
_entity_poly.entity_id
_entity_poly.type
_entity_poly.pdbx_seq_one_letter_code
_entity_poly.pdbx_strand_id
1 'polypeptide(L)'
;MQIDDVRAYMSHVGAAARAASVQMARATTGAKDAALRNLATGLRAGAASLGEANARDVEAARAAGLAGPLLDRLRLDARSLETVAQGCEQLASMPDPVGEITGVKRRPSGISVGQMRVPLGVFGMIYESRPNVTIEAASLAIKSGNACILRGGSEALQSNLALWRAVQDALASAGLPPDAVQLVQTTDRSAVGALIAMPEHVDVIIPRGGKGLIERIAAEARVPVIKHLDGNCHVYVDAEVDLEMAVAVTDNAKTQKYSPCNAAESLLVHRRVAPAFLPRIGAVFAAKGVQMRCDPAAAAYLAAIAGADVVPASEADWSEEYLAPVISIKLVDSLDEAIAHVNRYGSHHTDAILTRDHASAMRFLREVDSASVMVNASTRFADGFEYGLGAEIGISTDKFHARGPVGLQGLTSLKWVVLGQGEMRR
;
A
#
# COMPACT_ATOMS: atom_id res chain seq x y z
N MET A 1 9.09 16.32 23.05
CA MET A 1 8.73 16.06 24.46
C MET A 1 9.59 14.90 24.95
N GLN A 2 10.31 15.10 26.01
CA GLN A 2 11.03 14.00 26.69
C GLN A 2 9.99 13.26 27.53
N ILE A 3 9.86 11.95 27.33
CA ILE A 3 8.91 11.10 28.04
C ILE A 3 9.74 10.18 28.92
N ASP A 4 9.63 10.31 30.24
CA ASP A 4 10.45 9.57 31.20
C ASP A 4 10.06 8.08 31.25
N ASP A 5 8.79 7.76 31.03
CA ASP A 5 8.29 6.38 30.90
C ASP A 5 7.51 6.19 29.58
N VAL A 6 8.23 5.75 28.56
CA VAL A 6 7.67 5.50 27.23
C VAL A 6 6.61 4.40 27.26
N ARG A 7 6.77 3.39 28.13
CA ARG A 7 5.81 2.28 28.20
C ARG A 7 4.49 2.74 28.80
N ALA A 8 4.52 3.50 29.89
CA ALA A 8 3.30 4.08 30.49
C ALA A 8 2.61 5.05 29.53
N TYR A 9 3.38 5.89 28.85
CA TYR A 9 2.86 6.79 27.81
C TYR A 9 2.15 6.01 26.69
N MET A 10 2.77 4.99 26.12
CA MET A 10 2.18 4.18 25.04
C MET A 10 0.96 3.40 25.49
N SER A 11 0.93 2.91 26.74
CA SER A 11 -0.27 2.28 27.32
C SER A 11 -1.43 3.29 27.42
N HIS A 12 -1.15 4.53 27.83
CA HIS A 12 -2.17 5.59 27.88
C HIS A 12 -2.72 5.92 26.47
N VAL A 13 -1.84 6.10 25.49
CA VAL A 13 -2.20 6.33 24.07
C VAL A 13 -3.05 5.17 23.54
N GLY A 14 -2.64 3.93 23.81
CA GLY A 14 -3.39 2.74 23.42
C GLY A 14 -4.78 2.65 24.04
N ALA A 15 -4.89 2.91 25.35
CA ALA A 15 -6.16 2.89 26.06
C ALA A 15 -7.13 3.98 25.53
N ALA A 16 -6.63 5.19 25.27
CA ALA A 16 -7.41 6.29 24.70
C ALA A 16 -7.93 5.94 23.29
N ALA A 17 -7.05 5.42 22.42
CA ALA A 17 -7.44 4.97 21.08
C ALA A 17 -8.50 3.84 21.14
N ARG A 18 -8.32 2.87 22.04
CA ARG A 18 -9.28 1.77 22.22
C ARG A 18 -10.66 2.28 22.69
N ALA A 19 -10.70 3.20 23.65
CA ALA A 19 -11.95 3.81 24.09
C ALA A 19 -12.65 4.59 22.96
N ALA A 20 -11.88 5.36 22.19
CA ALA A 20 -12.37 6.11 21.03
C ALA A 20 -12.88 5.17 19.92
N SER A 21 -12.23 4.03 19.66
CA SER A 21 -12.65 3.08 18.63
C SER A 21 -14.07 2.55 18.82
N VAL A 22 -14.50 2.38 20.08
CA VAL A 22 -15.88 1.98 20.42
C VAL A 22 -16.89 3.04 20.00
N GLN A 23 -16.54 4.32 20.12
CA GLN A 23 -17.39 5.44 19.68
C GLN A 23 -17.38 5.55 18.15
N MET A 24 -16.21 5.41 17.52
CA MET A 24 -16.07 5.45 16.05
C MET A 24 -16.86 4.34 15.36
N ALA A 25 -16.91 3.14 15.93
CA ALA A 25 -17.68 2.01 15.39
C ALA A 25 -19.21 2.28 15.37
N ARG A 26 -19.68 3.25 16.15
CA ARG A 26 -21.11 3.69 16.23
C ARG A 26 -21.36 4.99 15.48
N ALA A 27 -20.31 5.64 14.96
CA ALA A 27 -20.42 6.91 14.27
C ALA A 27 -21.28 6.78 13.00
N THR A 28 -22.16 7.75 12.78
CA THR A 28 -22.95 7.79 11.56
C THR A 28 -22.10 8.17 10.36
N THR A 29 -22.49 7.71 9.17
CA THR A 29 -21.86 8.10 7.91
C THR A 29 -21.78 9.62 7.79
N GLY A 30 -22.85 10.34 8.13
CA GLY A 30 -22.90 11.80 8.07
C GLY A 30 -21.84 12.48 8.96
N ALA A 31 -21.61 11.99 10.19
CA ALA A 31 -20.59 12.52 11.09
C ALA A 31 -19.17 12.26 10.55
N LYS A 32 -18.90 11.04 10.04
CA LYS A 32 -17.63 10.69 9.40
C LYS A 32 -17.35 11.55 8.16
N ASP A 33 -18.34 11.74 7.31
CA ASP A 33 -18.22 12.55 6.10
C ASP A 33 -18.04 14.05 6.43
N ALA A 34 -18.72 14.55 7.47
CA ALA A 34 -18.53 15.91 7.96
C ALA A 34 -17.09 16.11 8.48
N ALA A 35 -16.56 15.18 9.28
CA ALA A 35 -15.18 15.25 9.76
C ALA A 35 -14.17 15.31 8.60
N LEU A 36 -14.36 14.49 7.57
CA LEU A 36 -13.48 14.48 6.39
C LEU A 36 -13.55 15.79 5.59
N ARG A 37 -14.74 16.36 5.39
CA ARG A 37 -14.88 17.67 4.70
C ARG A 37 -14.31 18.80 5.54
N ASN A 38 -14.51 18.79 6.87
CA ASN A 38 -13.93 19.75 7.79
C ASN A 38 -12.40 19.66 7.78
N LEU A 39 -11.85 18.43 7.72
CA LEU A 39 -10.41 18.21 7.60
C LEU A 39 -9.87 18.82 6.30
N ALA A 40 -10.49 18.55 5.14
CA ALA A 40 -10.10 19.14 3.87
C ALA A 40 -10.10 20.67 3.91
N THR A 41 -11.15 21.26 4.49
CA THR A 41 -11.25 22.70 4.69
C THR A 41 -10.15 23.24 5.61
N GLY A 42 -9.90 22.57 6.72
CA GLY A 42 -8.85 22.91 7.70
C GLY A 42 -7.44 22.87 7.11
N LEU A 43 -7.15 21.85 6.29
CA LEU A 43 -5.86 21.71 5.59
C LEU A 43 -5.62 22.87 4.63
N ARG A 44 -6.62 23.29 3.86
CA ARG A 44 -6.52 24.46 2.94
C ARG A 44 -6.36 25.77 3.72
N ALA A 45 -7.16 25.97 4.76
CA ALA A 45 -7.07 27.17 5.59
C ALA A 45 -5.74 27.26 6.35
N GLY A 46 -5.20 26.14 6.80
CA GLY A 46 -3.93 26.03 7.52
C GLY A 46 -2.69 25.90 6.64
N ALA A 47 -2.81 25.99 5.30
CA ALA A 47 -1.72 25.65 4.38
C ALA A 47 -0.41 26.42 4.66
N ALA A 48 -0.49 27.69 5.03
CA ALA A 48 0.67 28.51 5.36
C ALA A 48 1.41 27.97 6.61
N SER A 49 0.71 27.75 7.71
CA SER A 49 1.30 27.26 8.96
C SER A 49 1.80 25.80 8.85
N LEU A 50 1.12 24.98 8.06
CA LEU A 50 1.55 23.62 7.72
C LEU A 50 2.83 23.65 6.90
N GLY A 51 2.92 24.54 5.92
CA GLY A 51 4.13 24.78 5.13
C GLY A 51 5.31 25.24 5.97
N GLU A 52 5.11 26.13 6.93
CA GLU A 52 6.15 26.57 7.87
C GLU A 52 6.65 25.44 8.76
N ALA A 53 5.73 24.59 9.29
CA ALA A 53 6.11 23.42 10.07
C ALA A 53 6.94 22.44 9.24
N ASN A 54 6.54 22.19 7.99
CA ASN A 54 7.26 21.33 7.07
C ASN A 54 8.63 21.90 6.67
N ALA A 55 8.73 23.20 6.45
CA ALA A 55 10.01 23.85 6.13
C ALA A 55 11.03 23.64 7.25
N ARG A 56 10.63 23.72 8.53
CA ARG A 56 11.51 23.43 9.68
C ARG A 56 12.04 21.99 9.67
N ASP A 57 11.17 21.02 9.40
CA ASP A 57 11.57 19.61 9.31
C ASP A 57 12.52 19.37 8.12
N VAL A 58 12.24 19.94 6.94
CA VAL A 58 13.08 19.81 5.74
C VAL A 58 14.46 20.44 5.95
N GLU A 59 14.54 21.60 6.61
CA GLU A 59 15.79 22.26 6.92
C GLU A 59 16.64 21.45 7.91
N ALA A 60 16.01 20.96 8.99
CA ALA A 60 16.67 20.10 9.97
C ALA A 60 17.16 18.78 9.35
N ALA A 61 16.35 18.15 8.51
CA ALA A 61 16.70 16.90 7.82
C ALA A 61 17.87 17.12 6.83
N ARG A 62 17.88 18.25 6.11
CA ARG A 62 18.98 18.63 5.22
C ARG A 62 20.29 18.85 6.00
N ALA A 63 20.22 19.56 7.12
CA ALA A 63 21.37 19.79 7.99
C ALA A 63 21.91 18.49 8.60
N ALA A 64 21.03 17.50 8.84
CA ALA A 64 21.39 16.16 9.29
C ALA A 64 21.90 15.24 8.17
N GLY A 65 21.98 15.69 6.92
CA GLY A 65 22.51 14.91 5.79
C GLY A 65 21.54 13.90 5.21
N LEU A 66 20.23 14.08 5.37
CA LEU A 66 19.22 13.17 4.78
C LEU A 66 19.36 13.15 3.27
N ALA A 67 19.35 11.94 2.67
CA ALA A 67 19.49 11.76 1.22
C ALA A 67 18.38 12.45 0.40
N GLY A 68 18.72 12.95 -0.79
CA GLY A 68 17.83 13.72 -1.65
C GLY A 68 16.44 13.09 -1.87
N PRO A 69 16.32 11.80 -2.23
CA PRO A 69 15.03 11.15 -2.40
C PRO A 69 14.15 11.12 -1.14
N LEU A 70 14.76 11.06 0.06
CA LEU A 70 14.04 11.11 1.32
C LEU A 70 13.61 12.54 1.66
N LEU A 71 14.45 13.55 1.33
CA LEU A 71 14.08 14.97 1.44
C LEU A 71 12.89 15.31 0.53
N ASP A 72 12.86 14.79 -0.68
CA ASP A 72 11.75 15.01 -1.61
C ASP A 72 10.44 14.39 -1.10
N ARG A 73 10.52 13.21 -0.45
CA ARG A 73 9.37 12.57 0.20
C ARG A 73 8.88 13.34 1.44
N LEU A 74 9.79 14.02 2.13
CA LEU A 74 9.48 14.80 3.33
C LEU A 74 8.74 16.11 3.01
N ARG A 75 8.91 16.65 1.80
CA ARG A 75 8.29 17.92 1.39
C ARG A 75 6.78 17.81 1.30
N LEU A 76 6.12 18.78 1.92
CA LEU A 76 4.68 18.97 1.89
C LEU A 76 4.37 20.35 1.31
N ASP A 77 4.42 20.45 0.00
CA ASP A 77 4.12 21.69 -0.74
C ASP A 77 2.59 21.91 -0.87
N ALA A 78 2.21 23.07 -1.40
CA ALA A 78 0.80 23.42 -1.58
C ALA A 78 0.05 22.43 -2.48
N ARG A 79 0.72 21.82 -3.47
CA ARG A 79 0.13 20.80 -4.34
C ARG A 79 -0.12 19.50 -3.58
N SER A 80 0.83 19.08 -2.77
CA SER A 80 0.70 17.88 -1.92
C SER A 80 -0.42 18.06 -0.91
N LEU A 81 -0.53 19.25 -0.26
CA LEU A 81 -1.61 19.56 0.66
C LEU A 81 -2.98 19.54 -0.03
N GLU A 82 -3.09 20.10 -1.22
CA GLU A 82 -4.34 20.07 -2.00
C GLU A 82 -4.71 18.63 -2.39
N THR A 83 -3.74 17.81 -2.80
CA THR A 83 -3.96 16.40 -3.13
C THR A 83 -4.54 15.62 -1.95
N VAL A 84 -3.99 15.82 -0.74
CA VAL A 84 -4.51 15.14 0.47
C VAL A 84 -5.89 15.68 0.87
N ALA A 85 -6.15 16.97 0.70
CA ALA A 85 -7.47 17.56 0.95
C ALA A 85 -8.53 16.99 0.00
N GLN A 86 -8.22 16.88 -1.30
CA GLN A 86 -9.07 16.21 -2.28
C GLN A 86 -9.30 14.74 -1.95
N GLY A 87 -8.27 14.03 -1.45
CA GLY A 87 -8.41 12.66 -0.95
C GLY A 87 -9.43 12.53 0.18
N CYS A 88 -9.44 13.46 1.12
CA CYS A 88 -10.45 13.52 2.19
C CYS A 88 -11.87 13.72 1.63
N GLU A 89 -12.05 14.64 0.67
CA GLU A 89 -13.34 14.88 0.01
C GLU A 89 -13.82 13.68 -0.79
N GLN A 90 -12.91 13.01 -1.48
CA GLN A 90 -13.21 11.78 -2.21
C GLN A 90 -13.69 10.69 -1.25
N LEU A 91 -12.98 10.44 -0.15
CA LEU A 91 -13.39 9.48 0.88
C LEU A 91 -14.77 9.84 1.47
N ALA A 92 -15.03 11.13 1.71
CA ALA A 92 -16.33 11.59 2.18
C ALA A 92 -17.48 11.30 1.20
N SER A 93 -17.18 11.23 -0.11
CA SER A 93 -18.16 10.92 -1.14
C SER A 93 -18.38 9.43 -1.39
N MET A 94 -17.48 8.57 -0.90
CA MET A 94 -17.57 7.11 -1.07
C MET A 94 -18.65 6.51 -0.17
N PRO A 95 -19.26 5.38 -0.59
CA PRO A 95 -20.12 4.59 0.28
C PRO A 95 -19.41 4.20 1.58
N ASP A 96 -20.16 4.23 2.69
CA ASP A 96 -19.66 3.76 3.97
C ASP A 96 -19.81 2.23 4.04
N PRO A 97 -18.72 1.47 4.19
CA PRO A 97 -18.82 0.02 4.24
C PRO A 97 -19.31 -0.52 5.59
N VAL A 98 -19.26 0.31 6.66
CA VAL A 98 -19.59 -0.12 8.02
C VAL A 98 -21.10 -0.28 8.19
N GLY A 99 -21.51 -1.44 8.67
CA GLY A 99 -22.92 -1.77 8.87
C GLY A 99 -23.59 -2.45 7.67
N GLU A 100 -22.91 -2.55 6.51
CA GLU A 100 -23.42 -3.30 5.37
C GLU A 100 -23.64 -4.78 5.76
N ILE A 101 -24.85 -5.31 5.49
CA ILE A 101 -25.19 -6.71 5.71
C ILE A 101 -25.34 -7.41 4.36
N THR A 102 -24.57 -8.45 4.13
CA THR A 102 -24.54 -9.20 2.88
C THR A 102 -24.87 -10.68 3.10
N GLY A 103 -25.30 -11.34 2.02
CA GLY A 103 -25.47 -12.79 2.00
C GLY A 103 -26.54 -13.34 2.95
N VAL A 104 -27.55 -12.55 3.32
CA VAL A 104 -28.64 -12.99 4.21
C VAL A 104 -29.41 -14.13 3.54
N LYS A 105 -29.39 -15.32 4.17
CA LYS A 105 -30.10 -16.53 3.68
C LYS A 105 -30.86 -17.17 4.83
N ARG A 106 -32.12 -17.53 4.55
CA ARG A 106 -32.93 -18.38 5.47
C ARG A 106 -32.37 -19.79 5.51
N ARG A 107 -32.26 -20.34 6.70
CA ARG A 107 -31.79 -21.72 6.94
C ARG A 107 -32.94 -22.67 7.22
N PRO A 108 -32.73 -23.99 7.04
CA PRO A 108 -33.79 -24.97 7.35
C PRO A 108 -34.32 -24.92 8.77
N SER A 109 -33.51 -24.46 9.73
CA SER A 109 -33.91 -24.22 11.12
C SER A 109 -34.85 -23.04 11.32
N GLY A 110 -35.12 -22.23 10.28
CA GLY A 110 -35.98 -21.04 10.38
C GLY A 110 -35.23 -19.71 10.54
N ILE A 111 -34.01 -19.72 11.07
CA ILE A 111 -33.19 -18.52 11.22
C ILE A 111 -32.71 -17.96 9.89
N SER A 112 -32.48 -16.65 9.80
CA SER A 112 -31.77 -16.00 8.71
C SER A 112 -30.36 -15.64 9.14
N VAL A 113 -29.36 -15.99 8.32
CA VAL A 113 -27.94 -15.77 8.64
C VAL A 113 -27.30 -14.96 7.53
N GLY A 114 -26.59 -13.90 7.90
CA GLY A 114 -25.81 -13.04 7.01
C GLY A 114 -24.50 -12.60 7.65
N GLN A 115 -23.75 -11.76 6.95
CA GLN A 115 -22.52 -11.17 7.46
C GLN A 115 -22.65 -9.64 7.47
N MET A 116 -22.24 -9.00 8.56
CA MET A 116 -22.19 -7.55 8.70
C MET A 116 -20.74 -7.09 8.72
N ARG A 117 -20.44 -6.06 7.95
CA ARG A 117 -19.14 -5.41 7.95
C ARG A 117 -18.98 -4.49 9.16
N VAL A 118 -17.85 -4.63 9.86
CA VAL A 118 -17.52 -3.85 11.06
C VAL A 118 -16.08 -3.37 11.01
N PRO A 119 -15.73 -2.24 11.69
CA PRO A 119 -14.33 -1.80 11.80
C PRO A 119 -13.43 -2.88 12.40
N LEU A 120 -12.14 -2.87 12.08
CA LEU A 120 -11.13 -3.70 12.76
C LEU A 120 -10.99 -3.32 14.24
N GLY A 121 -11.09 -2.03 14.55
CA GLY A 121 -10.93 -1.47 15.87
C GLY A 121 -9.87 -0.38 15.93
N VAL A 122 -8.64 -0.73 16.33
CA VAL A 122 -7.50 0.19 16.39
C VAL A 122 -6.38 -0.34 15.50
N PHE A 123 -5.89 0.47 14.58
CA PHE A 123 -4.66 0.13 13.87
C PHE A 123 -3.50 1.05 14.22
N GLY A 124 -2.31 0.49 14.32
CA GLY A 124 -1.06 1.23 14.44
C GLY A 124 -0.43 1.46 13.08
N MET A 125 -0.09 2.71 12.75
CA MET A 125 0.59 3.07 11.51
C MET A 125 2.01 3.54 11.83
N ILE A 126 3.02 2.85 11.30
CA ILE A 126 4.44 3.18 11.48
C ILE A 126 5.00 3.59 10.12
N TYR A 127 5.46 4.85 9.98
CA TYR A 127 5.86 5.39 8.67
C TYR A 127 7.07 6.33 8.76
N GLU A 128 7.78 6.49 7.64
CA GLU A 128 9.01 7.27 7.53
C GLU A 128 8.90 8.33 6.44
N SER A 129 9.46 9.51 6.69
CA SER A 129 9.68 10.61 5.72
C SER A 129 8.50 10.95 4.79
N ARG A 130 7.25 10.79 5.28
CA ARG A 130 6.03 11.02 4.48
C ARG A 130 4.93 11.67 5.31
N PRO A 131 4.96 12.99 5.55
CA PRO A 131 3.96 13.67 6.39
C PRO A 131 2.51 13.50 5.89
N ASN A 132 2.30 13.40 4.58
CA ASN A 132 0.99 13.15 3.97
C ASN A 132 0.31 11.88 4.51
N VAL A 133 1.07 10.85 4.87
CA VAL A 133 0.56 9.59 5.44
C VAL A 133 -0.23 9.84 6.74
N THR A 134 0.10 10.89 7.50
CA THR A 134 -0.67 11.30 8.69
C THR A 134 -2.14 11.53 8.35
N ILE A 135 -2.41 12.25 7.25
CA ILE A 135 -3.78 12.55 6.81
C ILE A 135 -4.41 11.35 6.10
N GLU A 136 -3.66 10.64 5.26
CA GLU A 136 -4.15 9.45 4.55
C GLU A 136 -4.62 8.37 5.55
N ALA A 137 -3.82 8.07 6.57
CA ALA A 137 -4.18 7.10 7.59
C ALA A 137 -5.34 7.60 8.48
N ALA A 138 -5.33 8.86 8.90
CA ALA A 138 -6.40 9.44 9.68
C ALA A 138 -7.74 9.45 8.93
N SER A 139 -7.74 9.85 7.66
CA SER A 139 -8.97 9.91 6.85
C SER A 139 -9.56 8.51 6.59
N LEU A 140 -8.71 7.52 6.34
CA LEU A 140 -9.14 6.12 6.22
C LEU A 140 -9.65 5.56 7.54
N ALA A 141 -9.02 5.89 8.69
CA ALA A 141 -9.52 5.52 10.01
C ALA A 141 -10.92 6.09 10.25
N ILE A 142 -11.12 7.39 10.01
CA ILE A 142 -12.40 8.07 10.17
C ILE A 142 -13.48 7.41 9.30
N LYS A 143 -13.24 7.23 8.00
CA LYS A 143 -14.26 6.67 7.09
C LYS A 143 -14.58 5.22 7.40
N SER A 144 -13.59 4.40 7.75
CA SER A 144 -13.78 2.99 8.09
C SER A 144 -14.28 2.76 9.53
N GLY A 145 -14.48 3.84 10.33
CA GLY A 145 -14.97 3.75 11.70
C GLY A 145 -13.96 3.16 12.70
N ASN A 146 -12.67 3.20 12.35
CA ASN A 146 -11.57 2.78 13.22
C ASN A 146 -11.02 3.94 14.05
N ALA A 147 -10.24 3.61 15.07
CA ALA A 147 -9.24 4.51 15.62
C ALA A 147 -7.86 4.14 15.09
N CYS A 148 -6.90 5.07 15.14
CA CYS A 148 -5.53 4.79 14.76
C CYS A 148 -4.50 5.45 15.67
N ILE A 149 -3.32 4.82 15.77
CA ILE A 149 -2.15 5.33 16.46
C ILE A 149 -1.05 5.52 15.41
N LEU A 150 -0.66 6.76 15.18
CA LEU A 150 0.30 7.18 14.17
C LEU A 150 1.68 7.35 14.79
N ARG A 151 2.69 6.67 14.25
CA ARG A 151 4.10 6.82 14.61
C ARG A 151 4.91 7.18 13.37
N GLY A 152 5.06 8.47 13.13
CA GLY A 152 5.90 8.99 12.05
C GLY A 152 7.39 9.02 12.39
N GLY A 153 8.23 9.14 11.38
CA GLY A 153 9.67 9.34 11.54
C GLY A 153 10.01 10.63 12.29
N SER A 154 11.16 10.63 12.97
CA SER A 154 11.63 11.79 13.75
C SER A 154 11.89 13.02 12.90
N GLU A 155 12.23 12.82 11.63
CA GLU A 155 12.52 13.85 10.62
C GLU A 155 11.28 14.65 10.19
N ALA A 156 10.06 14.15 10.49
CA ALA A 156 8.80 14.76 10.11
C ALA A 156 7.94 15.21 11.32
N LEU A 157 8.53 15.32 12.50
CA LEU A 157 7.77 15.48 13.73
C LEU A 157 6.94 16.77 13.77
N GLN A 158 7.47 17.91 13.33
CA GLN A 158 6.73 19.18 13.35
C GLN A 158 5.59 19.17 12.36
N SER A 159 5.82 18.64 11.17
CA SER A 159 4.80 18.44 10.13
C SER A 159 3.68 17.54 10.64
N ASN A 160 4.03 16.38 11.21
CA ASN A 160 3.05 15.41 11.71
C ASN A 160 2.22 15.99 12.86
N LEU A 161 2.83 16.75 13.77
CA LEU A 161 2.13 17.43 14.88
C LEU A 161 1.13 18.47 14.35
N ALA A 162 1.54 19.26 13.36
CA ALA A 162 0.67 20.29 12.77
C ALA A 162 -0.52 19.66 12.02
N LEU A 163 -0.28 18.61 11.23
CA LEU A 163 -1.32 17.86 10.53
C LEU A 163 -2.27 17.15 11.50
N TRP A 164 -1.74 16.52 12.55
CA TRP A 164 -2.53 15.85 13.58
C TRP A 164 -3.49 16.81 14.30
N ARG A 165 -3.06 18.03 14.60
CA ARG A 165 -3.94 19.07 15.19
C ARG A 165 -5.13 19.36 14.28
N ALA A 166 -4.90 19.51 12.98
CA ALA A 166 -6.00 19.70 12.03
C ALA A 166 -6.99 18.53 12.03
N VAL A 167 -6.51 17.29 12.22
CA VAL A 167 -7.39 16.10 12.38
C VAL A 167 -8.18 16.18 13.67
N GLN A 168 -7.56 16.57 14.80
CA GLN A 168 -8.23 16.71 16.09
C GLN A 168 -9.38 17.73 16.01
N ASP A 169 -9.14 18.89 15.41
CA ASP A 169 -10.12 19.96 15.23
C ASP A 169 -11.27 19.49 14.32
N ALA A 170 -10.98 18.76 13.26
CA ALA A 170 -11.97 18.22 12.35
C ALA A 170 -12.87 17.16 13.01
N LEU A 171 -12.31 16.26 13.81
CA LEU A 171 -13.07 15.28 14.59
C LEU A 171 -13.99 15.98 15.60
N ALA A 172 -13.44 16.89 16.42
CA ALA A 172 -14.20 17.62 17.42
C ALA A 172 -15.35 18.41 16.80
N SER A 173 -15.13 19.09 15.68
CA SER A 173 -16.17 19.87 15.00
C SER A 173 -17.30 19.03 14.39
N ALA A 174 -17.04 17.74 14.17
CA ALA A 174 -18.04 16.77 13.70
C ALA A 174 -18.69 15.96 14.85
N GLY A 175 -18.36 16.26 16.12
CA GLY A 175 -18.86 15.54 17.29
C GLY A 175 -18.28 14.13 17.44
N LEU A 176 -17.15 13.85 16.79
CA LEU A 176 -16.39 12.60 16.90
C LEU A 176 -15.29 12.72 17.96
N PRO A 177 -14.88 11.60 18.59
CA PRO A 177 -13.84 11.63 19.61
C PRO A 177 -12.47 12.02 18.99
N PRO A 178 -11.83 13.10 19.44
CA PRO A 178 -10.48 13.46 18.96
C PRO A 178 -9.47 12.34 19.18
N ASP A 179 -9.59 11.57 20.25
CA ASP A 179 -8.73 10.44 20.58
C ASP A 179 -8.81 9.27 19.60
N ALA A 180 -9.71 9.32 18.60
CA ALA A 180 -9.75 8.35 17.50
C ALA A 180 -8.49 8.37 16.64
N VAL A 181 -7.77 9.50 16.62
CA VAL A 181 -6.47 9.60 15.92
C VAL A 181 -5.42 10.07 16.92
N GLN A 182 -4.57 9.15 17.34
CA GLN A 182 -3.44 9.42 18.24
C GLN A 182 -2.14 9.59 17.43
N LEU A 183 -1.31 10.55 17.83
CA LEU A 183 0.05 10.69 17.30
C LEU A 183 1.05 10.46 18.42
N VAL A 184 2.00 9.55 18.22
CA VAL A 184 3.12 9.31 19.14
C VAL A 184 4.07 10.51 19.06
N GLN A 185 4.13 11.31 20.13
CA GLN A 185 4.83 12.59 20.18
C GLN A 185 6.31 12.47 20.59
N THR A 186 6.80 11.25 20.80
CA THR A 186 8.21 11.00 21.10
C THR A 186 8.96 10.45 19.89
N THR A 187 10.24 10.85 19.78
CA THR A 187 11.17 10.29 18.78
C THR A 187 11.84 9.00 19.25
N ASP A 188 11.62 8.59 20.50
CA ASP A 188 12.20 7.38 21.05
C ASP A 188 11.75 6.14 20.28
N ARG A 189 12.72 5.36 19.83
CA ARG A 189 12.48 4.13 19.07
C ARG A 189 11.84 3.01 19.90
N SER A 190 11.94 3.08 21.23
CA SER A 190 11.26 2.12 22.12
C SER A 190 9.73 2.21 22.03
N ALA A 191 9.19 3.37 21.63
CA ALA A 191 7.75 3.54 21.38
C ALA A 191 7.25 2.63 20.23
N VAL A 192 8.09 2.36 19.23
CA VAL A 192 7.75 1.38 18.15
C VAL A 192 7.62 -0.01 18.75
N GLY A 193 8.60 -0.44 19.56
CA GLY A 193 8.55 -1.75 20.22
C GLY A 193 7.33 -1.90 21.15
N ALA A 194 6.95 -0.85 21.88
CA ALA A 194 5.74 -0.84 22.69
C ALA A 194 4.48 -0.96 21.82
N LEU A 195 4.38 -0.16 20.73
CA LEU A 195 3.21 -0.15 19.83
C LEU A 195 2.92 -1.53 19.22
N ILE A 196 3.96 -2.22 18.74
CA ILE A 196 3.79 -3.53 18.10
C ILE A 196 3.58 -4.69 19.08
N ALA A 197 3.70 -4.43 20.39
CA ALA A 197 3.62 -5.44 21.43
C ALA A 197 2.44 -5.27 22.40
N MET A 198 1.40 -4.48 22.03
CA MET A 198 0.23 -4.21 22.89
C MET A 198 -1.10 -4.68 22.25
N PRO A 199 -1.32 -6.00 22.10
CA PRO A 199 -2.52 -6.55 21.48
C PRO A 199 -3.82 -6.23 22.25
N GLU A 200 -3.74 -5.84 23.51
CA GLU A 200 -4.87 -5.37 24.29
C GLU A 200 -5.45 -4.03 23.82
N HIS A 201 -4.67 -3.24 23.10
CA HIS A 201 -5.07 -1.92 22.62
C HIS A 201 -5.09 -1.80 21.10
N VAL A 202 -4.29 -2.59 20.38
CA VAL A 202 -4.11 -2.49 18.92
C VAL A 202 -4.47 -3.81 18.26
N ASP A 203 -5.28 -3.75 17.21
CA ASP A 203 -5.77 -4.93 16.48
C ASP A 203 -4.87 -5.30 15.31
N VAL A 204 -4.21 -4.31 14.68
CA VAL A 204 -3.35 -4.53 13.52
C VAL A 204 -2.29 -3.43 13.40
N ILE A 205 -1.11 -3.77 12.90
CA ILE A 205 -0.03 -2.84 12.57
C ILE A 205 0.12 -2.76 11.05
N ILE A 206 0.36 -1.55 10.54
CA ILE A 206 0.59 -1.28 9.12
C ILE A 206 1.91 -0.49 8.99
N PRO A 207 3.02 -1.14 8.64
CA PRO A 207 4.29 -0.47 8.43
C PRO A 207 4.39 0.15 7.03
N ARG A 208 4.98 1.35 6.95
CA ARG A 208 5.28 2.10 5.70
C ARG A 208 6.69 2.67 5.75
N GLY A 209 7.70 1.86 5.52
CA GLY A 209 9.10 2.26 5.58
C GLY A 209 9.99 1.35 4.75
N GLY A 210 11.29 1.43 4.97
CA GLY A 210 12.25 0.55 4.30
C GLY A 210 12.14 -0.90 4.75
N LYS A 211 12.66 -1.83 3.92
CA LYS A 211 12.60 -3.30 4.13
C LYS A 211 13.03 -3.70 5.54
N GLY A 212 14.15 -3.16 6.05
CA GLY A 212 14.64 -3.50 7.39
C GLY A 212 13.70 -3.12 8.54
N LEU A 213 12.94 -2.01 8.41
CA LEU A 213 11.90 -1.67 9.39
C LEU A 213 10.75 -2.68 9.35
N ILE A 214 10.32 -3.06 8.15
CA ILE A 214 9.19 -3.98 7.97
C ILE A 214 9.58 -5.38 8.46
N GLU A 215 10.78 -5.88 8.15
CA GLU A 215 11.32 -7.15 8.63
C GLU A 215 11.39 -7.19 10.15
N ARG A 216 11.92 -6.12 10.77
CA ARG A 216 11.97 -6.02 12.23
C ARG A 216 10.57 -6.06 12.86
N ILE A 217 9.63 -5.28 12.33
CA ILE A 217 8.24 -5.28 12.82
C ILE A 217 7.61 -6.66 12.65
N ALA A 218 7.79 -7.30 11.51
CA ALA A 218 7.26 -8.64 11.25
C ALA A 218 7.82 -9.71 12.22
N ALA A 219 9.08 -9.58 12.62
CA ALA A 219 9.73 -10.51 13.55
C ALA A 219 9.35 -10.26 15.02
N GLU A 220 9.15 -9.01 15.44
CA GLU A 220 8.97 -8.64 16.84
C GLU A 220 7.50 -8.41 17.24
N ALA A 221 6.58 -8.22 16.27
CA ALA A 221 5.20 -7.86 16.56
C ALA A 221 4.43 -9.00 17.23
N ARG A 222 3.65 -8.64 18.26
CA ARG A 222 2.62 -9.48 18.89
C ARG A 222 1.21 -9.17 18.40
N VAL A 223 1.10 -8.14 17.58
CA VAL A 223 -0.12 -7.69 16.90
C VAL A 223 -0.03 -8.14 15.44
N PRO A 224 -1.10 -8.59 14.79
CA PRO A 224 -1.11 -8.88 13.36
C PRO A 224 -0.56 -7.72 12.53
N VAL A 225 0.16 -8.01 11.45
CA VAL A 225 0.80 -7.01 10.59
C VAL A 225 0.28 -7.14 9.17
N ILE A 226 -0.22 -6.05 8.60
CA ILE A 226 -0.55 -5.93 7.16
C ILE A 226 0.68 -5.34 6.48
N LYS A 227 1.37 -6.12 5.65
CA LYS A 227 2.65 -5.73 5.08
C LYS A 227 2.91 -6.29 3.68
N HIS A 228 3.84 -5.67 2.97
CA HIS A 228 4.66 -6.26 1.93
C HIS A 228 6.13 -5.93 2.24
N LEU A 229 7.05 -6.77 1.79
CA LEU A 229 8.50 -6.56 2.03
C LEU A 229 9.12 -5.78 0.88
N ASP A 230 8.87 -6.21 -0.35
CA ASP A 230 9.39 -5.65 -1.58
C ASP A 230 8.39 -5.84 -2.74
N GLY A 231 8.68 -5.24 -3.89
CA GLY A 231 7.84 -5.23 -5.08
C GLY A 231 8.56 -5.75 -6.32
N ASN A 232 9.20 -6.94 -6.28
CA ASN A 232 9.72 -7.57 -7.50
C ASN A 232 8.55 -8.05 -8.37
N CYS A 233 8.05 -7.16 -9.22
CA CYS A 233 6.92 -7.42 -10.11
C CYS A 233 7.41 -7.93 -11.47
N HIS A 234 6.71 -8.94 -12.03
CA HIS A 234 7.07 -9.54 -13.31
C HIS A 234 6.10 -9.14 -14.42
N VAL A 235 6.64 -9.01 -15.62
CA VAL A 235 5.87 -9.04 -16.87
C VAL A 235 6.31 -10.26 -17.65
N TYR A 236 5.38 -11.17 -17.96
CA TYR A 236 5.62 -12.31 -18.85
C TYR A 236 4.99 -12.07 -20.21
N VAL A 237 5.80 -12.11 -21.26
CA VAL A 237 5.40 -12.00 -22.66
C VAL A 237 5.28 -13.40 -23.24
N ASP A 238 4.05 -13.84 -23.49
CA ASP A 238 3.74 -15.19 -23.96
C ASP A 238 4.02 -15.39 -25.47
N ALA A 239 4.00 -16.65 -25.91
CA ALA A 239 4.25 -17.03 -27.29
C ALA A 239 3.27 -16.41 -28.29
N GLU A 240 1.99 -16.35 -27.92
CA GLU A 240 0.90 -15.81 -28.73
C GLU A 240 0.49 -14.44 -28.19
N VAL A 241 1.17 -13.39 -28.63
CA VAL A 241 0.96 -12.04 -28.13
C VAL A 241 0.82 -11.01 -29.25
N ASP A 242 0.17 -9.89 -28.96
CA ASP A 242 0.23 -8.68 -29.77
C ASP A 242 1.53 -7.94 -29.45
N LEU A 243 2.44 -7.84 -30.40
CA LEU A 243 3.76 -7.26 -30.21
C LEU A 243 3.72 -5.76 -29.87
N GLU A 244 2.83 -5.00 -30.49
CA GLU A 244 2.72 -3.56 -30.23
C GLU A 244 2.18 -3.30 -28.80
N MET A 245 1.15 -4.03 -28.43
CA MET A 245 0.61 -3.99 -27.06
C MET A 245 1.67 -4.47 -26.05
N ALA A 246 2.40 -5.56 -26.34
CA ALA A 246 3.40 -6.08 -25.43
C ALA A 246 4.55 -5.08 -25.18
N VAL A 247 5.04 -4.41 -26.22
CA VAL A 247 6.05 -3.35 -26.08
C VAL A 247 5.52 -2.19 -25.25
N ALA A 248 4.32 -1.70 -25.58
CA ALA A 248 3.72 -0.55 -24.87
C ALA A 248 3.46 -0.84 -23.39
N VAL A 249 2.92 -2.01 -23.06
CA VAL A 249 2.64 -2.41 -21.67
C VAL A 249 3.93 -2.65 -20.88
N THR A 250 4.91 -3.34 -21.47
CA THR A 250 6.20 -3.59 -20.80
C THR A 250 6.97 -2.29 -20.56
N ASP A 251 6.99 -1.40 -21.54
CA ASP A 251 7.58 -0.07 -21.37
C ASP A 251 6.89 0.70 -20.24
N ASN A 252 5.58 0.79 -20.26
CA ASN A 252 4.83 1.49 -19.22
C ASN A 252 5.07 0.86 -17.84
N ALA A 253 5.05 -0.45 -17.73
CA ALA A 253 5.25 -1.18 -16.48
C ALA A 253 6.60 -0.84 -15.82
N LYS A 254 7.67 -0.65 -16.60
CA LYS A 254 8.99 -0.29 -16.07
C LYS A 254 9.20 1.20 -15.98
N THR A 255 8.91 1.97 -17.05
CA THR A 255 9.46 3.31 -17.22
C THR A 255 8.50 4.45 -16.87
N GLN A 256 7.21 4.19 -16.65
CA GLN A 256 6.26 5.21 -16.22
C GLN A 256 6.71 5.86 -14.90
N LYS A 257 7.24 5.04 -13.98
CA LYS A 257 7.92 5.47 -12.74
C LYS A 257 8.72 4.30 -12.17
N TYR A 258 9.97 4.52 -11.75
CA TYR A 258 10.85 3.45 -11.27
C TYR A 258 10.67 3.12 -9.78
N SER A 259 10.31 4.09 -8.96
CA SER A 259 10.36 4.00 -7.50
C SER A 259 9.16 3.36 -6.79
N PRO A 260 7.97 3.16 -7.39
CA PRO A 260 6.89 2.43 -6.74
C PRO A 260 7.08 0.92 -6.80
N CYS A 261 6.62 0.22 -5.76
CA CYS A 261 6.71 -1.23 -5.62
C CYS A 261 5.93 -2.04 -6.68
N ASN A 262 5.04 -1.40 -7.44
CA ASN A 262 4.32 -2.01 -8.56
C ASN A 262 4.99 -1.76 -9.93
N ALA A 263 6.18 -1.15 -9.98
CA ALA A 263 6.98 -1.09 -11.20
C ALA A 263 7.53 -2.48 -11.53
N ALA A 264 7.61 -2.83 -12.82
CA ALA A 264 8.18 -4.10 -13.22
C ALA A 264 9.70 -4.09 -12.95
N GLU A 265 10.18 -5.14 -12.30
CA GLU A 265 11.61 -5.37 -12.02
C GLU A 265 12.15 -6.56 -12.81
N SER A 266 11.27 -7.47 -13.24
CA SER A 266 11.61 -8.68 -13.98
C SER A 266 10.73 -8.82 -15.24
N LEU A 267 11.38 -9.15 -16.36
CA LEU A 267 10.76 -9.41 -17.65
C LEU A 267 11.06 -10.84 -18.09
N LEU A 268 10.04 -11.66 -18.22
CA LEU A 268 10.12 -13.00 -18.78
C LEU A 268 9.59 -12.99 -20.21
N VAL A 269 10.32 -13.59 -21.14
CA VAL A 269 9.93 -13.60 -22.54
C VAL A 269 9.92 -15.04 -23.07
N HIS A 270 8.81 -15.47 -23.63
CA HIS A 270 8.76 -16.78 -24.27
C HIS A 270 9.72 -16.82 -25.46
N ARG A 271 10.53 -17.88 -25.56
CA ARG A 271 11.59 -18.01 -26.58
C ARG A 271 11.10 -17.81 -28.00
N ARG A 272 9.88 -18.26 -28.34
CA ARG A 272 9.29 -18.11 -29.69
C ARG A 272 9.07 -16.66 -30.11
N VAL A 273 8.73 -15.78 -29.18
CA VAL A 273 8.46 -14.37 -29.47
C VAL A 273 9.69 -13.48 -29.29
N ALA A 274 10.72 -13.98 -28.62
CA ALA A 274 11.95 -13.22 -28.32
C ALA A 274 12.60 -12.54 -29.53
N PRO A 275 12.75 -13.19 -30.71
CA PRO A 275 13.39 -12.55 -31.90
C PRO A 275 12.62 -11.31 -32.38
N ALA A 276 11.30 -11.28 -32.24
CA ALA A 276 10.46 -10.17 -32.67
C ALA A 276 10.26 -9.11 -31.58
N PHE A 277 10.24 -9.50 -30.31
CA PHE A 277 9.92 -8.63 -29.18
C PHE A 277 11.14 -7.94 -28.57
N LEU A 278 12.24 -8.70 -28.27
CA LEU A 278 13.38 -8.17 -27.55
C LEU A 278 14.09 -7.02 -28.28
N PRO A 279 14.30 -7.03 -29.60
CA PRO A 279 14.91 -5.88 -30.28
C PRO A 279 14.08 -4.60 -30.15
N ARG A 280 12.74 -4.71 -30.11
CA ARG A 280 11.85 -3.56 -30.01
C ARG A 280 11.87 -2.97 -28.59
N ILE A 281 11.64 -3.78 -27.57
CA ILE A 281 11.65 -3.30 -26.18
C ILE A 281 13.06 -2.86 -25.76
N GLY A 282 14.11 -3.56 -26.23
CA GLY A 282 15.49 -3.20 -25.96
C GLY A 282 15.86 -1.82 -26.51
N ALA A 283 15.38 -1.46 -27.71
CA ALA A 283 15.56 -0.12 -28.25
C ALA A 283 14.86 0.96 -27.40
N VAL A 284 13.65 0.67 -26.89
CA VAL A 284 12.93 1.57 -25.98
C VAL A 284 13.68 1.75 -24.67
N PHE A 285 14.18 0.66 -24.08
CA PHE A 285 14.93 0.70 -22.83
C PHE A 285 16.28 1.41 -22.99
N ALA A 286 17.00 1.16 -24.10
CA ALA A 286 18.23 1.88 -24.44
C ALA A 286 18.00 3.39 -24.52
N ALA A 287 16.95 3.83 -25.24
CA ALA A 287 16.61 5.24 -25.38
C ALA A 287 16.25 5.93 -24.03
N LYS A 288 15.80 5.15 -23.03
CA LYS A 288 15.44 5.63 -21.69
C LYS A 288 16.51 5.39 -20.62
N GLY A 289 17.69 4.87 -21.02
CA GLY A 289 18.81 4.60 -20.12
C GLY A 289 18.51 3.49 -19.09
N VAL A 290 17.68 2.51 -19.44
CA VAL A 290 17.38 1.36 -18.58
C VAL A 290 18.46 0.30 -18.78
N GLN A 291 19.16 -0.06 -17.69
CA GLN A 291 20.09 -1.19 -17.68
C GLN A 291 19.31 -2.51 -17.72
N MET A 292 19.72 -3.40 -18.62
CA MET A 292 19.11 -4.72 -18.83
C MET A 292 20.03 -5.81 -18.31
N ARG A 293 19.67 -6.46 -17.21
CA ARG A 293 20.39 -7.60 -16.62
C ARG A 293 19.82 -8.88 -17.19
N CYS A 294 20.57 -9.50 -18.09
CA CYS A 294 20.05 -10.53 -18.98
C CYS A 294 20.63 -11.90 -18.71
N ASP A 295 19.83 -12.95 -18.88
CA ASP A 295 20.37 -14.27 -19.11
C ASP A 295 21.17 -14.31 -20.45
N PRO A 296 22.03 -15.29 -20.67
CA PRO A 296 22.84 -15.35 -21.91
C PRO A 296 22.02 -15.40 -23.21
N ALA A 297 20.81 -15.98 -23.15
CA ALA A 297 19.96 -16.14 -24.33
C ALA A 297 19.24 -14.83 -24.69
N ALA A 298 18.78 -14.06 -23.70
CA ALA A 298 18.21 -12.72 -23.91
C ALA A 298 19.29 -11.71 -24.34
N ALA A 299 20.46 -11.77 -23.72
CA ALA A 299 21.59 -10.90 -24.06
C ALA A 299 21.99 -10.99 -25.55
N ALA A 300 21.90 -12.16 -26.19
CA ALA A 300 22.17 -12.34 -27.58
C ALA A 300 21.30 -11.49 -28.53
N TYR A 301 20.08 -11.13 -28.12
CA TYR A 301 19.19 -10.27 -28.90
C TYR A 301 19.37 -8.77 -28.59
N LEU A 302 19.89 -8.44 -27.42
CA LEU A 302 19.91 -7.07 -26.89
C LEU A 302 21.28 -6.39 -27.03
N ALA A 303 22.38 -7.15 -26.98
CA ALA A 303 23.74 -6.61 -27.00
C ALA A 303 24.12 -5.85 -28.29
N ALA A 304 23.44 -6.13 -29.41
CA ALA A 304 23.67 -5.44 -30.67
C ALA A 304 22.92 -4.12 -30.84
N ILE A 305 22.07 -3.76 -29.86
CA ILE A 305 21.26 -2.53 -29.94
C ILE A 305 22.14 -1.34 -29.55
N ALA A 306 22.14 -0.32 -30.39
CA ALA A 306 22.93 0.88 -30.15
C ALA A 306 22.50 1.58 -28.87
N GLY A 307 23.46 1.87 -27.99
CA GLY A 307 23.20 2.54 -26.70
C GLY A 307 22.59 1.65 -25.61
N ALA A 308 22.43 0.35 -25.85
CA ALA A 308 21.90 -0.56 -24.84
C ALA A 308 22.95 -0.85 -23.74
N ASP A 309 22.54 -0.71 -22.49
CA ASP A 309 23.31 -1.13 -21.31
C ASP A 309 22.88 -2.56 -20.93
N VAL A 310 23.59 -3.55 -21.46
CA VAL A 310 23.30 -4.98 -21.25
C VAL A 310 24.40 -5.60 -20.42
N VAL A 311 24.05 -6.15 -19.27
CA VAL A 311 24.97 -6.83 -18.36
C VAL A 311 24.47 -8.25 -18.05
N PRO A 312 25.37 -9.20 -17.74
CA PRO A 312 24.96 -10.53 -17.31
C PRO A 312 24.16 -10.47 -16.01
N ALA A 313 23.05 -11.19 -15.97
CA ALA A 313 22.30 -11.39 -14.73
C ALA A 313 22.96 -12.45 -13.85
N SER A 314 22.91 -12.25 -12.56
CA SER A 314 23.21 -13.22 -11.51
C SER A 314 21.93 -13.85 -10.96
N GLU A 315 22.04 -14.90 -10.15
CA GLU A 315 20.86 -15.51 -9.49
C GLU A 315 20.13 -14.52 -8.59
N ALA A 316 20.84 -13.58 -7.95
CA ALA A 316 20.25 -12.55 -7.09
C ALA A 316 19.36 -11.58 -7.87
N ASP A 317 19.66 -11.32 -9.14
CA ASP A 317 18.90 -10.37 -9.96
C ASP A 317 17.45 -10.82 -10.20
N TRP A 318 17.17 -12.11 -10.11
CA TRP A 318 15.81 -12.63 -10.27
C TRP A 318 14.87 -12.27 -9.11
N SER A 319 15.42 -11.93 -7.94
CA SER A 319 14.63 -11.56 -6.74
C SER A 319 14.82 -10.10 -6.34
N GLU A 320 15.57 -9.29 -7.11
CA GLU A 320 15.93 -7.94 -6.72
C GLU A 320 14.83 -6.93 -7.06
N GLU A 321 14.50 -6.07 -6.10
CA GLU A 321 13.72 -4.85 -6.30
C GLU A 321 14.68 -3.68 -6.48
N TYR A 322 14.94 -3.28 -7.73
CA TYR A 322 15.95 -2.25 -8.05
C TYR A 322 15.51 -0.83 -7.68
N LEU A 323 14.21 -0.51 -7.81
CA LEU A 323 13.65 0.85 -7.65
C LEU A 323 14.39 1.91 -8.48
N ALA A 324 14.97 1.50 -9.59
CA ALA A 324 15.88 2.23 -10.44
C ALA A 324 15.60 1.91 -11.92
N PRO A 325 16.20 2.62 -12.89
CA PRO A 325 16.14 2.24 -14.31
C PRO A 325 16.99 0.99 -14.59
N VAL A 326 16.64 -0.12 -13.96
CA VAL A 326 17.27 -1.45 -14.11
C VAL A 326 16.16 -2.49 -14.19
N ILE A 327 16.29 -3.50 -15.07
CA ILE A 327 15.35 -4.61 -15.20
C ILE A 327 16.08 -5.91 -15.46
N SER A 328 15.67 -7.01 -14.83
CA SER A 328 16.15 -8.35 -15.17
C SER A 328 15.35 -8.92 -16.34
N ILE A 329 16.02 -9.63 -17.27
CA ILE A 329 15.37 -10.19 -18.46
C ILE A 329 15.81 -11.64 -18.64
N LYS A 330 14.83 -12.55 -18.71
CA LYS A 330 15.08 -13.98 -18.90
C LYS A 330 14.18 -14.57 -19.99
N LEU A 331 14.75 -15.46 -20.81
CA LEU A 331 13.97 -16.30 -21.73
C LEU A 331 13.42 -17.52 -20.99
N VAL A 332 12.18 -17.87 -21.33
CA VAL A 332 11.52 -19.09 -20.86
C VAL A 332 10.98 -19.90 -22.03
N ASP A 333 10.91 -21.21 -21.87
CA ASP A 333 10.51 -22.13 -22.94
C ASP A 333 8.99 -22.43 -22.91
N SER A 334 8.32 -22.12 -21.79
CA SER A 334 6.89 -22.40 -21.61
C SER A 334 6.24 -21.50 -20.58
N LEU A 335 4.90 -21.49 -20.57
CA LEU A 335 4.09 -20.86 -19.52
C LEU A 335 4.39 -21.51 -18.14
N ASP A 336 4.63 -22.83 -18.10
CA ASP A 336 4.95 -23.53 -16.84
C ASP A 336 6.27 -23.01 -16.23
N GLU A 337 7.29 -22.80 -17.05
CA GLU A 337 8.54 -22.20 -16.58
C GLU A 337 8.35 -20.76 -16.12
N ALA A 338 7.55 -19.97 -16.82
CA ALA A 338 7.25 -18.60 -16.43
C ALA A 338 6.53 -18.56 -15.06
N ILE A 339 5.49 -19.36 -14.87
CA ILE A 339 4.75 -19.46 -13.60
C ILE A 339 5.67 -19.93 -12.46
N ALA A 340 6.51 -20.95 -12.72
CA ALA A 340 7.45 -21.46 -11.74
C ALA A 340 8.48 -20.38 -11.34
N HIS A 341 8.98 -19.59 -12.30
CA HIS A 341 9.89 -18.49 -12.04
C HIS A 341 9.25 -17.39 -11.20
N VAL A 342 8.07 -16.92 -11.60
CA VAL A 342 7.32 -15.88 -10.84
C VAL A 342 7.05 -16.33 -9.41
N ASN A 343 6.56 -17.56 -9.22
CA ASN A 343 6.26 -18.08 -7.87
C ASN A 343 7.49 -18.31 -7.00
N ARG A 344 8.67 -18.53 -7.63
CA ARG A 344 9.95 -18.75 -6.90
C ARG A 344 10.64 -17.45 -6.52
N TYR A 345 10.68 -16.47 -7.44
CA TYR A 345 11.51 -15.26 -7.31
C TYR A 345 10.69 -13.99 -7.07
N GLY A 346 9.40 -14.03 -7.36
CA GLY A 346 8.51 -12.88 -7.16
C GLY A 346 8.27 -12.57 -5.70
N SER A 347 7.93 -11.33 -5.44
CA SER A 347 7.58 -10.82 -4.11
C SER A 347 6.13 -11.09 -3.72
N HIS A 348 5.36 -11.78 -4.54
CA HIS A 348 3.90 -11.95 -4.41
C HIS A 348 3.10 -10.65 -4.46
N HIS A 349 3.70 -9.59 -5.03
CA HIS A 349 3.06 -8.28 -5.12
C HIS A 349 2.15 -8.18 -6.34
N THR A 350 2.72 -8.03 -7.52
CA THR A 350 1.95 -7.82 -8.76
C THR A 350 2.67 -8.42 -9.96
N ASP A 351 2.01 -9.28 -10.71
CA ASP A 351 2.58 -9.90 -11.89
C ASP A 351 1.59 -9.89 -13.06
N ALA A 352 2.10 -9.77 -14.28
CA ALA A 352 1.32 -9.65 -15.49
C ALA A 352 1.72 -10.67 -16.55
N ILE A 353 0.73 -11.21 -17.26
CA ILE A 353 0.93 -11.93 -18.52
C ILE A 353 0.42 -11.09 -19.69
N LEU A 354 1.17 -11.07 -20.78
CA LEU A 354 0.76 -10.46 -22.05
C LEU A 354 0.57 -11.58 -23.07
N THR A 355 -0.69 -11.83 -23.46
CA THR A 355 -1.06 -12.96 -24.30
C THR A 355 -2.37 -12.71 -25.05
N ARG A 356 -2.55 -13.39 -26.19
CA ARG A 356 -3.83 -13.53 -26.89
C ARG A 356 -4.52 -14.88 -26.61
N ASP A 357 -3.78 -15.82 -26.00
CA ASP A 357 -4.34 -17.12 -25.64
C ASP A 357 -5.12 -17.06 -24.33
N HIS A 358 -6.42 -17.27 -24.42
CA HIS A 358 -7.29 -17.28 -23.25
C HIS A 358 -6.94 -18.38 -22.24
N ALA A 359 -6.51 -19.55 -22.70
CA ALA A 359 -6.17 -20.65 -21.80
C ALA A 359 -4.92 -20.31 -20.96
N SER A 360 -3.89 -19.75 -21.60
CA SER A 360 -2.66 -19.24 -20.92
C SER A 360 -3.02 -18.14 -19.91
N ALA A 361 -3.87 -17.19 -20.31
CA ALA A 361 -4.32 -16.11 -19.42
C ALA A 361 -5.00 -16.65 -18.16
N MET A 362 -5.95 -17.56 -18.31
CA MET A 362 -6.71 -18.14 -17.19
C MET A 362 -5.85 -19.05 -16.29
N ARG A 363 -4.86 -19.74 -16.86
CA ARG A 363 -3.89 -20.50 -16.09
C ARG A 363 -2.99 -19.57 -15.25
N PHE A 364 -2.45 -18.52 -15.88
CA PHE A 364 -1.59 -17.55 -15.19
C PHE A 364 -2.33 -16.88 -14.02
N LEU A 365 -3.58 -16.43 -14.23
CA LEU A 365 -4.42 -15.86 -13.18
C LEU A 365 -4.64 -16.80 -11.99
N ARG A 366 -4.74 -18.11 -12.23
CA ARG A 366 -5.01 -19.11 -11.20
C ARG A 366 -3.75 -19.61 -10.50
N GLU A 367 -2.64 -19.74 -11.26
CA GLU A 367 -1.46 -20.48 -10.81
C GLU A 367 -0.34 -19.56 -10.28
N VAL A 368 -0.35 -18.27 -10.64
CA VAL A 368 0.56 -17.27 -10.05
C VAL A 368 0.01 -16.80 -8.71
N ASP A 369 0.83 -16.96 -7.67
CA ASP A 369 0.46 -16.65 -6.30
C ASP A 369 0.86 -15.22 -5.91
N SER A 370 0.25 -14.22 -6.55
CA SER A 370 0.49 -12.81 -6.27
C SER A 370 -0.79 -12.09 -5.81
N ALA A 371 -0.61 -10.98 -5.13
CA ALA A 371 -1.72 -10.17 -4.60
C ALA A 371 -2.54 -9.53 -5.73
N SER A 372 -1.87 -9.19 -6.83
CA SER A 372 -2.50 -8.72 -8.06
C SER A 372 -1.93 -9.51 -9.24
N VAL A 373 -2.78 -10.11 -10.05
CA VAL A 373 -2.38 -10.81 -11.28
C VAL A 373 -3.15 -10.23 -12.44
N MET A 374 -2.44 -9.82 -13.49
CA MET A 374 -2.98 -9.05 -14.59
C MET A 374 -2.87 -9.77 -15.93
N VAL A 375 -3.81 -9.53 -16.80
CA VAL A 375 -3.77 -9.96 -18.22
C VAL A 375 -3.80 -8.71 -19.10
N ASN A 376 -2.79 -8.55 -19.96
CA ASN A 376 -2.69 -7.48 -20.94
C ASN A 376 -2.79 -6.06 -20.34
N ALA A 377 -2.29 -5.90 -19.13
CA ALA A 377 -2.27 -4.63 -18.42
C ALA A 377 -0.92 -4.41 -17.70
N SER A 378 -0.53 -3.17 -17.56
CA SER A 378 0.67 -2.77 -16.85
C SER A 378 0.56 -3.05 -15.35
N THR A 379 1.61 -3.58 -14.73
CA THR A 379 1.68 -3.76 -13.27
C THR A 379 1.46 -2.46 -12.50
N ARG A 380 1.68 -1.29 -13.13
CA ARG A 380 1.44 0.05 -12.57
C ARG A 380 -0.01 0.32 -12.20
N PHE A 381 -0.98 -0.46 -12.69
CA PHE A 381 -2.38 -0.39 -12.29
C PHE A 381 -2.67 -0.99 -10.90
N ALA A 382 -1.71 -1.66 -10.25
CA ALA A 382 -1.88 -2.15 -8.87
C ALA A 382 -1.82 -0.98 -7.86
N ASP A 383 -2.86 -0.19 -7.83
CA ASP A 383 -3.00 1.06 -7.10
C ASP A 383 -4.45 1.21 -6.61
N GLY A 384 -4.63 1.76 -5.41
CA GLY A 384 -5.95 1.89 -4.78
C GLY A 384 -6.91 2.80 -5.55
N PHE A 385 -6.42 3.83 -6.25
CA PHE A 385 -7.27 4.69 -7.08
C PHE A 385 -7.70 3.97 -8.36
N GLU A 386 -6.75 3.33 -9.04
CA GLU A 386 -7.02 2.57 -10.27
C GLU A 386 -7.98 1.39 -10.02
N TYR A 387 -7.91 0.77 -8.83
CA TYR A 387 -8.83 -0.30 -8.44
C TYR A 387 -10.19 0.20 -7.92
N GLY A 388 -10.39 1.52 -7.88
CA GLY A 388 -11.65 2.11 -7.40
C GLY A 388 -11.83 2.06 -5.89
N LEU A 389 -10.75 1.87 -5.11
CA LEU A 389 -10.78 1.84 -3.65
C LEU A 389 -10.76 3.26 -3.04
N GLY A 390 -10.56 4.29 -3.86
CA GLY A 390 -10.54 5.71 -3.49
C GLY A 390 -9.27 6.16 -2.77
N ALA A 391 -8.75 5.34 -1.88
CA ALA A 391 -7.47 5.53 -1.20
C ALA A 391 -6.93 4.19 -0.73
N GLU A 392 -5.62 4.11 -0.50
CA GLU A 392 -4.99 2.94 0.09
C GLU A 392 -4.12 3.33 1.28
N ILE A 393 -4.15 2.51 2.33
CA ILE A 393 -3.26 2.68 3.47
C ILE A 393 -1.91 2.00 3.25
N GLY A 394 -1.86 1.06 2.34
CA GLY A 394 -0.71 0.26 1.96
C GLY A 394 -1.12 -0.89 1.07
N ILE A 395 -0.15 -1.75 0.76
CA ILE A 395 -0.36 -2.98 0.00
C ILE A 395 -0.02 -4.15 0.91
N SER A 396 -0.71 -5.26 0.75
CA SER A 396 -0.45 -6.50 1.48
C SER A 396 -0.19 -7.64 0.52
N THR A 397 0.87 -8.39 0.76
CA THR A 397 1.13 -9.68 0.09
C THR A 397 0.69 -10.88 0.95
N ASP A 398 0.27 -10.64 2.19
CA ASP A 398 -0.25 -11.67 3.09
C ASP A 398 -1.61 -12.21 2.61
N LYS A 399 -1.92 -13.47 2.96
CA LYS A 399 -3.15 -14.16 2.54
C LYS A 399 -4.23 -14.18 3.62
N PHE A 400 -3.89 -13.84 4.85
CA PHE A 400 -4.75 -14.10 6.01
C PHE A 400 -5.90 -13.11 6.17
N HIS A 401 -5.75 -11.86 5.72
CA HIS A 401 -6.79 -10.82 5.79
C HIS A 401 -6.94 -10.10 4.44
N ALA A 402 -6.54 -8.81 4.34
CA ALA A 402 -6.52 -8.07 3.09
C ALA A 402 -5.29 -8.46 2.26
N ARG A 403 -5.45 -8.62 0.94
CA ARG A 403 -4.37 -8.90 0.00
C ARG A 403 -4.47 -7.92 -1.19
N GLY A 404 -3.34 -7.39 -1.65
CA GLY A 404 -3.29 -6.31 -2.64
C GLY A 404 -3.40 -4.93 -2.00
N PRO A 405 -3.80 -3.90 -2.74
CA PRO A 405 -4.06 -2.57 -2.22
C PRO A 405 -5.11 -2.59 -1.11
N VAL A 406 -4.80 -2.03 0.05
CA VAL A 406 -5.65 -2.05 1.24
C VAL A 406 -6.38 -0.72 1.36
N GLY A 407 -7.62 -0.69 0.91
CA GLY A 407 -8.54 0.44 1.03
C GLY A 407 -9.50 0.29 2.20
N LEU A 408 -10.66 0.99 2.13
CA LEU A 408 -11.66 1.03 3.20
C LEU A 408 -12.14 -0.36 3.65
N GLN A 409 -12.43 -1.25 2.70
CA GLN A 409 -12.91 -2.60 3.03
C GLN A 409 -11.84 -3.42 3.75
N GLY A 410 -10.57 -3.25 3.39
CA GLY A 410 -9.44 -3.93 4.04
C GLY A 410 -9.20 -3.48 5.49
N LEU A 411 -9.73 -2.32 5.89
CA LEU A 411 -9.73 -1.83 7.27
C LEU A 411 -10.97 -2.25 8.07
N THR A 412 -11.71 -3.22 7.56
CA THR A 412 -12.92 -3.78 8.19
C THR A 412 -12.84 -5.31 8.24
N SER A 413 -13.71 -5.90 9.04
CA SER A 413 -13.92 -7.34 9.14
C SER A 413 -15.40 -7.68 8.99
N LEU A 414 -15.72 -8.96 8.87
CA LEU A 414 -17.09 -9.45 8.77
C LEU A 414 -17.45 -10.23 10.04
N LYS A 415 -18.55 -9.87 10.68
CA LYS A 415 -19.16 -10.68 11.77
C LYS A 415 -20.44 -11.32 11.30
N TRP A 416 -20.75 -12.50 11.84
CA TRP A 416 -22.02 -13.14 11.58
C TRP A 416 -23.17 -12.43 12.30
N VAL A 417 -24.28 -12.25 11.59
CA VAL A 417 -25.54 -11.77 12.13
C VAL A 417 -26.60 -12.83 11.91
N VAL A 418 -27.39 -13.10 12.97
CA VAL A 418 -28.45 -14.10 12.95
C VAL A 418 -29.75 -13.42 13.37
N LEU A 419 -30.76 -13.53 12.52
CA LEU A 419 -32.10 -13.06 12.78
C LEU A 419 -33.03 -14.27 12.97
N GLY A 420 -33.74 -14.29 14.08
CA GLY A 420 -34.66 -15.35 14.44
C GLY A 420 -35.95 -14.79 15.05
N GLN A 421 -36.94 -15.65 15.25
CA GLN A 421 -38.21 -15.39 15.90
C GLN A 421 -38.45 -16.29 17.12
N GLY A 422 -37.34 -16.78 17.74
CA GLY A 422 -37.40 -17.69 18.88
C GLY A 422 -37.04 -19.14 18.50
N GLU A 423 -36.46 -19.38 17.32
CA GLU A 423 -36.00 -20.71 16.94
C GLU A 423 -34.95 -21.25 17.91
N MET A 424 -35.11 -22.50 18.28
CA MET A 424 -34.18 -23.23 19.14
C MET A 424 -33.48 -24.37 18.38
N ARG A 425 -32.21 -24.59 18.69
CA ARG A 425 -31.48 -25.75 18.18
C ARG A 425 -32.03 -27.02 18.85
N ARG A 426 -32.46 -27.94 17.99
CA ARG A 426 -32.90 -29.31 18.43
C ARG A 426 -31.74 -30.25 18.40
#